data_7adc4bbc8281fac091e6b2f7510db267
#
_entry.id   7adc4bbc8281fac091e6b2f7510db267
#
_cell.length_a   1.000
_cell.length_b   1.000
_cell.length_c   1.000
_cell.angle_alpha   90.00
_cell.angle_beta   90.00
_cell.angle_gamma   90.00
#
_symmetry.space_group_name_H-M   'P 1'
#
loop_
_entity.id
_entity.type
_entity.pdbx_description
1 polymer ?
#
loop_
_entity_poly.entity_id
_entity_poly.type
_entity_poly.pdbx_seq_one_letter_code
_entity_poly.pdbx_strand_id
1 'polypeptide(L)'
;MLKLGWLSTGRGEGSRGFLTLIQDHIESETLDARIEFVFSNREPGEAEGSDIFFELVRGYGLPLVTLSSKRFRKEHGGGPMSKHRVPFHAEVMKKLSGFSPDICVLAG
;
A
#
# COMPACT_ATOMS: atom_id res chain seq x y z
N MET A 1 10.69 -1.80 18.72
CA MET A 1 10.44 -2.21 17.33
C MET A 1 9.70 -1.11 16.59
N LEU A 2 10.22 -0.69 15.44
CA LEU A 2 9.62 0.34 14.60
C LEU A 2 8.47 -0.26 13.79
N LYS A 3 7.31 0.38 13.81
CA LYS A 3 6.13 -0.06 13.06
C LYS A 3 6.00 0.77 11.79
N LEU A 4 5.99 0.10 10.63
CA LEU A 4 5.95 0.74 9.32
C LEU A 4 4.59 0.58 8.66
N GLY A 5 4.04 1.69 8.16
CA GLY A 5 2.96 1.66 7.19
C GLY A 5 3.58 1.73 5.80
N TRP A 6 3.16 0.85 4.90
CA TRP A 6 3.75 0.76 3.55
C TRP A 6 2.73 1.17 2.51
N LEU A 7 3.03 2.22 1.75
CA LEU A 7 2.13 2.73 0.72
C LEU A 7 2.80 2.62 -0.65
N SER A 8 2.19 1.86 -1.55
CA SER A 8 2.76 1.59 -2.86
C SER A 8 1.70 1.17 -3.86
N THR A 9 1.87 1.54 -5.12
CA THR A 9 1.06 0.98 -6.21
C THR A 9 1.49 -0.45 -6.52
N GLY A 10 2.76 -0.76 -6.26
CA GLY A 10 3.35 -2.07 -6.55
C GLY A 10 3.47 -2.39 -8.03
N ARG A 11 3.22 -1.44 -8.93
CA ARG A 11 3.20 -1.68 -10.38
C ARG A 11 4.55 -2.09 -10.96
N GLY A 12 5.62 -1.47 -10.47
CA GLY A 12 6.96 -1.67 -11.01
C GLY A 12 7.76 -2.70 -10.25
N GLU A 13 8.74 -3.29 -10.92
CA GLU A 13 9.67 -4.22 -10.30
C GLU A 13 10.44 -3.58 -9.14
N GLY A 14 10.80 -2.30 -9.28
CA GLY A 14 11.51 -1.56 -8.24
C GLY A 14 10.72 -1.46 -6.94
N SER A 15 9.42 -1.18 -7.04
CA SER A 15 8.53 -1.12 -5.88
C SER A 15 8.43 -2.47 -5.18
N ARG A 16 8.29 -3.54 -5.95
CA ARG A 16 8.22 -4.90 -5.42
C ARG A 16 9.55 -5.34 -4.81
N GLY A 17 10.65 -5.02 -5.49
CA GLY A 17 12.00 -5.31 -5.00
C GLY A 17 12.32 -4.59 -3.71
N PHE A 18 11.82 -3.36 -3.55
CA PHE A 18 12.03 -2.59 -2.33
C PHE A 18 11.31 -3.24 -1.13
N LEU A 19 10.07 -3.68 -1.33
CA LEU A 19 9.34 -4.41 -0.29
C LEU A 19 10.08 -5.68 0.12
N THR A 20 10.53 -6.45 -0.87
CA THR A 20 11.30 -7.69 -0.64
C THR A 20 12.57 -7.41 0.15
N LEU A 21 13.32 -6.37 -0.23
CA LEU A 21 14.55 -5.99 0.46
C LEU A 21 14.31 -5.69 1.94
N ILE A 22 13.31 -4.86 2.22
CA ILE A 22 12.99 -4.47 3.60
C ILE A 22 12.47 -5.66 4.39
N GLN A 23 11.59 -6.47 3.82
CA GLN A 23 11.04 -7.63 4.50
C GLN A 23 12.12 -8.67 4.80
N ASP A 24 13.08 -8.87 3.89
CA ASP A 24 14.21 -9.77 4.12
C ASP A 24 15.07 -9.29 5.31
N HIS A 25 15.31 -7.99 5.42
CA HIS A 25 16.04 -7.42 6.55
C HIS A 25 15.27 -7.54 7.88
N ILE A 26 13.95 -7.46 7.82
CA ILE A 26 13.10 -7.67 8.99
C ILE A 26 13.19 -9.14 9.44
N GLU A 27 13.05 -10.07 8.50
CA GLU A 27 13.09 -11.51 8.80
C GLU A 27 14.45 -11.99 9.27
N SER A 28 15.52 -11.40 8.77
CA SER A 28 16.90 -11.73 9.20
C SER A 28 17.31 -11.00 10.47
N GLU A 29 16.42 -10.19 11.04
CA GLU A 29 16.65 -9.42 12.26
C GLU A 29 17.75 -8.37 12.14
N THR A 30 18.12 -7.98 10.91
CA THR A 30 19.05 -6.88 10.68
C THR A 30 18.36 -5.52 10.74
N LEU A 31 17.04 -5.50 10.71
CA LEU A 31 16.22 -4.31 10.90
C LEU A 31 15.15 -4.60 11.95
N ASP A 32 15.20 -3.88 13.07
CA ASP A 32 14.23 -4.02 14.15
C ASP A 32 12.95 -3.23 13.84
N ALA A 33 12.16 -3.80 12.96
CA ALA A 33 10.92 -3.20 12.47
C ALA A 33 9.93 -4.28 12.07
N ARG A 34 8.68 -3.87 11.86
CA ARG A 34 7.67 -4.71 11.23
C ARG A 34 6.80 -3.85 10.31
N ILE A 35 6.28 -4.46 9.26
CA ILE A 35 5.31 -3.80 8.40
C ILE A 35 3.92 -4.06 8.98
N GLU A 36 3.27 -2.99 9.47
CA GLU A 36 1.93 -3.06 10.08
C GLU A 36 0.86 -3.35 9.05
N PHE A 37 0.99 -2.72 7.89
CA PHE A 37 0.06 -2.86 6.78
C PHE A 37 0.73 -2.46 5.48
N VAL A 38 0.17 -2.93 4.39
CA VAL A 38 0.50 -2.45 3.04
C VAL A 38 -0.77 -1.85 2.46
N PHE A 39 -0.71 -0.60 2.03
CA PHE A 39 -1.81 0.08 1.34
C PHE A 39 -1.45 0.30 -0.11
N SER A 40 -2.39 0.02 -1.02
CA SER A 40 -2.26 0.33 -2.44
C SER A 40 -3.48 1.10 -2.92
N ASN A 41 -3.26 2.09 -3.79
CA ASN A 41 -4.33 2.82 -4.46
C ASN A 41 -4.80 2.10 -5.73
N ARG A 42 -4.48 0.84 -5.88
CA ARG A 42 -4.94 -0.07 -6.93
C ARG A 42 -5.70 -1.22 -6.29
N GLU A 43 -6.60 -1.83 -7.03
CA GLU A 43 -7.31 -3.02 -6.59
C GLU A 43 -6.99 -4.18 -7.53
N PRO A 44 -7.22 -5.44 -7.10
CA PRO A 44 -6.98 -6.60 -7.95
C PRO A 44 -7.68 -6.46 -9.30
N GLY A 45 -6.97 -6.81 -10.37
CA GLY A 45 -7.47 -6.73 -11.73
C GLY A 45 -7.21 -5.43 -12.47
N GLU A 46 -6.72 -4.38 -11.78
CA GLU A 46 -6.47 -3.09 -12.43
C GLU A 46 -5.14 -3.05 -13.20
N ALA A 47 -4.12 -3.73 -12.70
CA ALA A 47 -2.81 -3.76 -13.34
C ALA A 47 -2.09 -5.05 -12.97
N GLU A 48 -1.43 -5.68 -13.94
CA GLU A 48 -0.70 -6.93 -13.75
C GLU A 48 0.40 -6.81 -12.70
N GLY A 49 1.18 -5.74 -12.76
CA GLY A 49 2.25 -5.51 -11.79
C GLY A 49 1.74 -5.37 -10.37
N SER A 50 0.62 -4.70 -10.19
CA SER A 50 -0.03 -4.56 -8.88
C SER A 50 -0.56 -5.91 -8.39
N ASP A 51 -1.10 -6.74 -9.28
CA ASP A 51 -1.58 -8.08 -8.92
C ASP A 51 -0.43 -8.96 -8.42
N ILE A 52 0.74 -8.89 -9.06
CA ILE A 52 1.95 -9.57 -8.63
C ILE A 52 2.36 -9.09 -7.23
N PHE A 53 2.29 -7.78 -7.02
CA PHE A 53 2.60 -7.17 -5.72
C PHE A 53 1.66 -7.69 -4.62
N PHE A 54 0.37 -7.78 -4.91
CA PHE A 54 -0.61 -8.28 -3.94
C PHE A 54 -0.35 -9.74 -3.55
N GLU A 55 0.05 -10.57 -4.51
CA GLU A 55 0.46 -11.95 -4.23
C GLU A 55 1.68 -11.99 -3.33
N LEU A 56 2.65 -11.12 -3.57
CA LEU A 56 3.86 -11.00 -2.74
C LEU A 56 3.50 -10.62 -1.30
N VAL A 57 2.64 -9.61 -1.14
CA VAL A 57 2.18 -9.15 0.18
C VAL A 57 1.46 -10.27 0.94
N ARG A 58 0.57 -10.98 0.25
CA ARG A 58 -0.16 -12.11 0.83
C ARG A 58 0.79 -13.24 1.23
N GLY A 59 1.80 -13.50 0.41
CA GLY A 59 2.82 -14.51 0.69
C GLY A 59 3.61 -14.23 1.96
N TYR A 60 3.80 -12.95 2.28
CA TYR A 60 4.45 -12.55 3.53
C TYR A 60 3.49 -12.55 4.74
N GLY A 61 2.20 -12.72 4.52
CA GLY A 61 1.20 -12.66 5.58
C GLY A 61 0.96 -11.25 6.11
N LEU A 62 1.27 -10.23 5.33
CA LEU A 62 1.07 -8.83 5.72
C LEU A 62 -0.37 -8.39 5.45
N PRO A 63 -0.96 -7.57 6.32
CA PRO A 63 -2.27 -6.99 6.06
C PRO A 63 -2.25 -6.12 4.80
N LEU A 64 -3.15 -6.39 3.87
CA LEU A 64 -3.27 -5.66 2.62
C LEU A 64 -4.57 -4.86 2.63
N VAL A 65 -4.45 -3.55 2.44
CA VAL A 65 -5.59 -2.63 2.35
C VAL A 65 -5.54 -1.96 0.99
N THR A 66 -6.63 -2.00 0.25
CA THR A 66 -6.70 -1.41 -1.08
C THR A 66 -7.89 -0.47 -1.20
N LEU A 67 -7.70 0.59 -1.99
CA LEU A 67 -8.78 1.48 -2.40
C LEU A 67 -8.37 2.09 -3.74
N SER A 68 -9.07 1.72 -4.82
CA SER A 68 -8.75 2.21 -6.14
C SER A 68 -9.03 3.70 -6.28
N SER A 69 -8.01 4.49 -6.57
CA SER A 69 -8.16 5.91 -6.84
C SER A 69 -8.93 6.15 -8.13
N LYS A 70 -8.70 5.30 -9.13
CA LYS A 70 -9.40 5.36 -10.42
C LYS A 70 -10.91 5.10 -10.25
N ARG A 71 -11.27 4.03 -9.52
CA ARG A 71 -12.67 3.68 -9.26
C ARG A 71 -13.36 4.72 -8.37
N PHE A 72 -12.67 5.19 -7.34
CA PHE A 72 -13.18 6.24 -6.46
C PHE A 72 -13.55 7.50 -7.25
N ARG A 73 -12.62 7.96 -8.10
CA ARG A 73 -12.83 9.12 -8.96
C ARG A 73 -14.04 8.93 -9.87
N LYS A 74 -14.16 7.75 -10.50
CA LYS A 74 -15.27 7.42 -11.39
C LYS A 74 -16.62 7.43 -10.64
N GLU A 75 -16.65 6.88 -9.44
CA GLU A 75 -17.86 6.82 -8.60
C GLU A 75 -18.28 8.19 -8.05
N HIS A 76 -17.34 9.13 -7.99
CA HIS A 76 -17.58 10.48 -7.47
C HIS A 76 -17.65 11.56 -8.57
N GLY A 77 -18.08 11.18 -9.76
CA GLY A 77 -18.36 12.12 -10.84
C GLY A 77 -17.25 12.29 -11.88
N GLY A 78 -16.16 11.55 -11.77
CA GLY A 78 -15.05 11.61 -12.72
C GLY A 78 -14.24 12.89 -12.63
N GLY A 79 -13.52 13.23 -13.68
CA GLY A 79 -12.65 14.39 -13.72
C GLY A 79 -11.27 14.14 -13.09
N PRO A 80 -10.44 15.18 -12.91
CA PRO A 80 -9.09 15.00 -12.39
C PRO A 80 -9.06 14.58 -10.92
N MET A 81 -8.06 13.79 -10.56
CA MET A 81 -7.91 13.31 -9.18
C MET A 81 -7.76 14.45 -8.17
N SER A 82 -7.24 15.59 -8.59
CA SER A 82 -7.13 16.78 -7.73
C SER A 82 -8.47 17.22 -7.11
N LYS A 83 -9.58 16.98 -7.79
CA LYS A 83 -10.93 17.26 -7.29
C LYS A 83 -11.38 16.31 -6.18
N HIS A 84 -10.80 15.11 -6.16
CA HIS A 84 -11.23 14.02 -5.27
C HIS A 84 -10.23 13.72 -4.18
N ARG A 85 -9.11 14.44 -4.14
CA ARG A 85 -7.99 14.15 -3.24
C ARG A 85 -8.39 14.14 -1.76
N VAL A 86 -9.13 15.16 -1.31
CA VAL A 86 -9.55 15.26 0.09
C VAL A 86 -10.50 14.13 0.48
N PRO A 87 -11.62 13.89 -0.23
CA PRO A 87 -12.51 12.79 0.13
C PRO A 87 -11.87 11.41 -0.03
N PHE A 88 -11.00 11.23 -1.03
CA PHE A 88 -10.24 9.98 -1.20
C PHE A 88 -9.34 9.73 0.00
N HIS A 89 -8.58 10.74 0.39
CA HIS A 89 -7.68 10.67 1.54
C HIS A 89 -8.44 10.33 2.83
N ALA A 90 -9.61 10.93 3.02
CA ALA A 90 -10.48 10.63 4.16
C ALA A 90 -10.90 9.16 4.21
N GLU A 91 -11.24 8.58 3.05
CA GLU A 91 -11.58 7.15 2.96
C GLU A 91 -10.37 6.25 3.26
N VAL A 92 -9.19 6.62 2.76
CA VAL A 92 -7.94 5.90 3.06
C VAL A 92 -7.69 5.90 4.56
N MET A 93 -7.77 7.04 5.20
CA MET A 93 -7.54 7.17 6.65
C MET A 93 -8.55 6.35 7.45
N LYS A 94 -9.79 6.30 7.00
CA LYS A 94 -10.83 5.48 7.60
C LYS A 94 -10.49 3.98 7.54
N LYS A 95 -10.04 3.51 6.39
CA LYS A 95 -9.62 2.11 6.19
C LYS A 95 -8.39 1.76 7.03
N LEU A 96 -7.52 2.72 7.30
CA LEU A 96 -6.28 2.51 8.06
C LEU A 96 -6.43 2.81 9.55
N SER A 97 -7.62 3.17 10.03
CA SER A 97 -7.86 3.61 11.41
C SER A 97 -7.52 2.56 12.47
N GLY A 98 -7.50 1.28 12.12
CA GLY A 98 -7.14 0.19 13.04
C GLY A 98 -5.64 -0.01 13.20
N PHE A 99 -4.82 0.72 12.48
CA PHE A 99 -3.37 0.60 12.52
C PHE A 99 -2.73 1.83 13.16
N SER A 100 -1.56 1.63 13.78
CA SER A 100 -0.83 2.71 14.45
C SER A 100 0.65 2.66 14.09
N PRO A 101 1.01 2.96 12.83
CA PRO A 101 2.41 2.93 12.42
C PRO A 101 3.18 4.09 13.04
N ASP A 102 4.47 3.88 13.25
CA ASP A 102 5.37 4.95 13.69
C ASP A 102 5.78 5.83 12.51
N ILE A 103 5.96 5.21 11.34
CA ILE A 103 6.37 5.88 10.10
C ILE A 103 5.61 5.25 8.94
N CYS A 104 5.24 6.06 7.94
CA CYS A 104 4.73 5.57 6.67
C CYS A 104 5.81 5.72 5.60
N VAL A 105 6.01 4.65 4.84
CA VAL A 105 6.96 4.61 3.72
C VAL A 105 6.19 4.74 2.43
N LEU A 106 6.54 5.72 1.61
CA LEU A 106 5.99 5.89 0.27
C LEU A 106 6.93 5.20 -0.71
N ALA A 107 6.52 4.07 -1.22
CA ALA A 107 7.40 3.17 -1.97
C ALA A 107 6.97 3.01 -3.45
N GLY A 108 6.51 4.07 -4.05
CA GLY A 108 6.07 4.05 -5.45
C GLY A 108 4.64 3.58 -5.60
#